data_a2d8bb7544a138ef444537dc7e07d0a1
#
_entry.id   a2d8bb7544a138ef444537dc7e07d0a1
#
_cell.length_a   1.000
_cell.length_b   1.000
_cell.length_c   1.000
_cell.angle_alpha   90.00
_cell.angle_beta   90.00
_cell.angle_gamma   90.00
#
_symmetry.space_group_name_H-M   'P 1'
#
loop_
_entity.id
_entity.type
_entity.pdbx_description
1 polymer ?
#
loop_
_entity_poly.entity_id
_entity_poly.type
_entity_poly.pdbx_seq_one_letter_code
_entity_poly.pdbx_strand_id
1 'polypeptide(L)'
;MKLKIDYFNKFLYLFPFLYLITLSGCQTLNFSENNILSFSDFESQYPPSSQEHSYVGKFKLFIQEKGYSGSFKWNSKIDSHEMILLSPFNQIITKVIVNDEAVFENLNHENEEINKILNKTTIQELKRILYSKYKLAPLTIKTRCCDILINEFFQSKEKTFFTPKKITIEQDQFQLTLILNS
;
A
#
# COMPACT_ATOMS: atom_id res chain seq x y z
N MET A 1 -25.79 6.65 -67.54
CA MET A 1 -24.56 6.98 -66.85
C MET A 1 -24.82 7.93 -65.71
N LYS A 2 -25.69 7.58 -64.73
CA LYS A 2 -26.07 8.44 -63.60
C LYS A 2 -26.01 7.77 -62.23
N LEU A 3 -25.41 6.61 -62.07
CA LEU A 3 -25.43 5.80 -60.86
C LEU A 3 -24.13 5.81 -60.01
N LYS A 4 -23.13 6.58 -60.38
CA LYS A 4 -21.82 6.60 -59.68
C LYS A 4 -21.60 7.80 -58.73
N ILE A 5 -22.48 8.78 -58.72
CA ILE A 5 -22.24 10.01 -57.92
C ILE A 5 -22.86 9.94 -56.52
N ASP A 6 -23.88 9.13 -56.29
CA ASP A 6 -24.56 9.03 -54.99
C ASP A 6 -23.80 8.28 -53.91
N TYR A 7 -22.92 7.36 -54.28
CA TYR A 7 -22.09 6.62 -53.30
C TYR A 7 -20.93 7.47 -52.79
N PHE A 8 -20.41 8.38 -53.59
CA PHE A 8 -19.27 9.23 -53.19
C PHE A 8 -19.68 10.26 -52.18
N ASN A 9 -20.87 10.82 -52.30
CA ASN A 9 -21.37 11.79 -51.33
C ASN A 9 -21.75 11.16 -49.99
N LYS A 10 -22.26 9.93 -49.96
CA LYS A 10 -22.52 9.21 -48.69
C LYS A 10 -21.24 8.84 -47.93
N PHE A 11 -20.15 8.58 -48.64
CA PHE A 11 -18.87 8.28 -48.03
C PHE A 11 -18.21 9.52 -47.41
N LEU A 12 -18.46 10.68 -47.98
CA LEU A 12 -17.91 11.95 -47.49
C LEU A 12 -18.50 12.38 -46.13
N TYR A 13 -19.73 11.98 -45.81
CA TYR A 13 -20.37 12.27 -44.51
C TYR A 13 -20.01 11.28 -43.42
N LEU A 14 -19.48 10.12 -43.75
CA LEU A 14 -19.07 9.12 -42.78
C LEU A 14 -17.66 9.42 -42.21
N PHE A 15 -16.84 10.12 -42.98
CA PHE A 15 -15.45 10.44 -42.60
C PHE A 15 -15.34 11.38 -41.39
N PRO A 16 -16.12 12.49 -41.27
CA PRO A 16 -16.04 13.36 -40.10
C PRO A 16 -16.60 12.69 -38.86
N PHE A 17 -17.53 11.72 -38.99
CA PHE A 17 -18.09 11.01 -37.84
C PHE A 17 -17.08 9.98 -37.28
N LEU A 18 -16.28 9.36 -38.13
CA LEU A 18 -15.21 8.46 -37.72
C LEU A 18 -14.06 9.23 -37.04
N TYR A 19 -13.81 10.48 -37.46
CA TYR A 19 -12.78 11.34 -36.87
C TYR A 19 -13.17 11.87 -35.49
N LEU A 20 -14.46 12.06 -35.23
CA LEU A 20 -14.97 12.45 -33.90
C LEU A 20 -14.88 11.32 -32.88
N ILE A 21 -14.92 10.06 -33.27
CA ILE A 21 -14.78 8.91 -32.38
C ILE A 21 -13.34 8.70 -31.95
N THR A 22 -12.36 9.06 -32.80
CA THR A 22 -10.94 8.94 -32.48
C THR A 22 -10.42 10.07 -31.57
N LEU A 23 -11.17 11.17 -31.43
CA LEU A 23 -10.85 12.28 -30.54
C LEU A 23 -11.41 12.09 -29.11
N SER A 24 -12.28 11.09 -28.88
CA SER A 24 -12.55 10.59 -27.54
C SER A 24 -11.31 9.79 -27.07
N GLY A 25 -10.17 10.47 -27.15
CA GLY A 25 -8.90 10.01 -26.64
C GLY A 25 -9.12 9.49 -25.24
N CYS A 26 -8.51 8.37 -24.96
CA CYS A 26 -8.27 7.89 -23.61
C CYS A 26 -8.05 9.10 -22.72
N GLN A 27 -9.05 9.50 -21.97
CA GLN A 27 -8.79 10.18 -20.71
C GLN A 27 -7.96 9.16 -19.94
N THR A 28 -6.64 9.22 -20.10
CA THR A 28 -5.73 8.75 -19.09
C THR A 28 -6.27 9.39 -17.84
N LEU A 29 -6.91 8.58 -17.00
CA LEU A 29 -7.12 8.92 -15.61
C LEU A 29 -5.71 9.29 -15.14
N ASN A 30 -5.40 10.57 -15.19
CA ASN A 30 -4.31 11.14 -14.42
C ASN A 30 -4.68 10.75 -13.00
N PHE A 31 -4.16 9.62 -12.54
CA PHE A 31 -4.06 9.32 -11.13
C PHE A 31 -3.22 10.46 -10.58
N SER A 32 -3.97 11.49 -10.20
CA SER A 32 -3.51 12.74 -9.70
C SER A 32 -2.53 12.51 -8.58
N GLU A 33 -1.60 13.41 -8.51
CA GLU A 33 -0.83 13.84 -7.36
C GLU A 33 -0.99 12.92 -6.17
N ASN A 34 0.01 12.08 -5.91
CA ASN A 34 0.10 11.32 -4.67
C ASN A 34 -0.18 12.31 -3.54
N ASN A 35 -1.30 12.15 -2.84
CA ASN A 35 -1.60 12.96 -1.68
C ASN A 35 -0.49 12.72 -0.67
N ILE A 36 0.37 13.70 -0.48
CA ILE A 36 1.49 13.64 0.45
C ILE A 36 1.02 14.27 1.75
N LEU A 37 1.01 13.50 2.81
CA LEU A 37 0.66 13.95 4.15
C LEU A 37 1.86 13.82 5.08
N SER A 38 2.02 14.78 6.01
CA SER A 38 2.84 14.54 7.19
C SER A 38 2.18 13.48 8.08
N PHE A 39 2.94 12.82 8.93
CA PHE A 39 2.36 11.82 9.83
C PHE A 39 1.34 12.44 10.79
N SER A 40 1.57 13.68 11.26
CA SER A 40 0.61 14.42 12.12
C SER A 40 -0.70 14.73 11.39
N ASP A 41 -0.64 15.13 10.12
CA ASP A 41 -1.84 15.39 9.32
C ASP A 41 -2.59 14.08 9.05
N PHE A 42 -1.85 13.01 8.80
CA PHE A 42 -2.42 11.68 8.65
C PHE A 42 -3.18 11.24 9.91
N GLU A 43 -2.58 11.35 11.10
CA GLU A 43 -3.21 11.00 12.37
C GLU A 43 -4.49 11.79 12.62
N SER A 44 -4.51 13.07 12.28
CA SER A 44 -5.69 13.94 12.46
C SER A 44 -6.83 13.59 11.50
N GLN A 45 -6.51 13.21 10.26
CA GLN A 45 -7.50 12.91 9.20
C GLN A 45 -8.02 11.47 9.28
N TYR A 46 -7.20 10.53 9.73
CA TYR A 46 -7.46 9.10 9.74
C TYR A 46 -7.28 8.51 11.15
N PRO A 47 -8.20 8.77 12.07
CA PRO A 47 -8.11 8.21 13.41
C PRO A 47 -8.14 6.67 13.37
N PRO A 48 -7.38 5.99 14.23
CA PRO A 48 -7.35 4.54 14.26
C PRO A 48 -8.70 3.97 14.68
N SER A 49 -9.03 2.83 14.11
CA SER A 49 -10.13 2.00 14.60
C SER A 49 -9.68 1.30 15.88
N SER A 50 -10.56 1.22 16.87
CA SER A 50 -10.28 0.59 18.19
C SER A 50 -10.39 -0.94 18.18
N GLN A 51 -10.49 -1.57 17.01
CA GLN A 51 -10.73 -3.01 16.93
C GLN A 51 -9.41 -3.80 16.87
N GLU A 52 -9.37 -4.93 17.56
CA GLU A 52 -8.31 -5.92 17.40
C GLU A 52 -8.38 -6.52 15.99
N HIS A 53 -7.28 -6.48 15.29
CA HIS A 53 -7.21 -7.04 13.95
C HIS A 53 -5.94 -7.89 13.78
N SER A 54 -6.09 -8.95 13.01
CA SER A 54 -4.98 -9.75 12.54
C SER A 54 -4.87 -9.61 11.03
N TYR A 55 -3.66 -9.40 10.55
CA TYR A 55 -3.36 -9.37 9.13
C TYR A 55 -2.36 -10.46 8.78
N VAL A 56 -2.56 -11.06 7.63
CA VAL A 56 -1.61 -11.99 7.03
C VAL A 56 -1.35 -11.57 5.61
N GLY A 57 -0.17 -11.89 5.12
CA GLY A 57 0.17 -11.50 3.76
C GLY A 57 1.56 -11.93 3.34
N LYS A 58 2.04 -11.29 2.29
CA LYS A 58 3.40 -11.49 1.78
C LYS A 58 4.23 -10.25 2.03
N PHE A 59 5.53 -10.42 2.22
CA PHE A 59 6.46 -9.31 2.28
C PHE A 59 7.60 -9.46 1.29
N LYS A 60 8.18 -8.33 0.91
CA LYS A 60 9.48 -8.19 0.29
C LYS A 60 10.26 -7.14 1.04
N LEU A 61 11.48 -7.45 1.41
CA LEU A 61 12.38 -6.55 2.13
C LEU A 61 13.70 -6.51 1.38
N PHE A 62 14.12 -5.32 1.00
CA PHE A 62 15.44 -5.05 0.45
C PHE A 62 16.21 -4.21 1.45
N ILE A 63 17.43 -4.64 1.78
CA ILE A 63 18.37 -3.93 2.64
C ILE A 63 19.68 -3.85 1.86
N GLN A 64 20.03 -2.64 1.40
CA GLN A 64 21.16 -2.45 0.50
C GLN A 64 21.01 -3.38 -0.74
N GLU A 65 21.91 -4.37 -0.90
CA GLU A 65 21.90 -5.32 -2.01
C GLU A 65 21.22 -6.67 -1.68
N LYS A 66 20.79 -6.88 -0.43
CA LYS A 66 20.19 -8.13 0.03
C LYS A 66 18.66 -8.07 -0.07
N GLY A 67 18.07 -9.11 -0.64
CA GLY A 67 16.62 -9.27 -0.75
C GLY A 67 16.09 -10.43 0.11
N TYR A 68 15.05 -10.14 0.87
CA TYR A 68 14.29 -11.12 1.65
C TYR A 68 12.85 -11.13 1.19
N SER A 69 12.21 -12.30 1.18
CA SER A 69 10.80 -12.41 0.86
C SER A 69 10.16 -13.58 1.59
N GLY A 70 8.86 -13.51 1.76
CA GLY A 70 8.12 -14.56 2.43
C GLY A 70 6.70 -14.14 2.79
N SER A 71 6.19 -14.67 3.89
CA SER A 71 4.90 -14.30 4.45
C SER A 71 5.07 -13.55 5.77
N PHE A 72 4.09 -12.74 6.11
CA PHE A 72 4.05 -12.10 7.41
C PHE A 72 2.72 -12.39 8.10
N LYS A 73 2.76 -12.34 9.44
CA LYS A 73 1.60 -12.34 10.32
C LYS A 73 1.70 -11.12 11.22
N TRP A 74 0.61 -10.40 11.32
CA TRP A 74 0.45 -9.30 12.24
C TRP A 74 -0.73 -9.60 13.15
N ASN A 75 -0.48 -9.65 14.46
CA ASN A 75 -1.50 -9.83 15.47
C ASN A 75 -1.49 -8.59 16.37
N SER A 76 -2.64 -7.98 16.53
CA SER A 76 -2.82 -6.91 17.50
C SER A 76 -3.76 -7.36 18.58
N LYS A 77 -3.32 -7.17 19.80
CA LYS A 77 -4.12 -7.27 21.03
C LYS A 77 -4.21 -5.89 21.66
N ILE A 78 -5.03 -5.73 22.70
CA ILE A 78 -5.25 -4.46 23.38
C ILE A 78 -3.91 -3.81 23.78
N ASP A 79 -3.01 -4.58 24.40
CA ASP A 79 -1.78 -4.07 25.01
C ASP A 79 -0.50 -4.48 24.28
N SER A 80 -0.59 -5.20 23.17
CA SER A 80 0.60 -5.69 22.47
C SER A 80 0.36 -5.90 20.97
N HIS A 81 1.41 -5.69 20.20
CA HIS A 81 1.44 -5.93 18.76
C HIS A 81 2.58 -6.88 18.44
N GLU A 82 2.25 -7.93 17.70
CA GLU A 82 3.20 -8.94 17.27
C GLU A 82 3.28 -8.95 15.76
N MET A 83 4.49 -8.83 15.22
CA MET A 83 4.79 -9.02 13.81
C MET A 83 5.76 -10.18 13.65
N ILE A 84 5.40 -11.15 12.81
CA ILE A 84 6.24 -12.31 12.50
C ILE A 84 6.52 -12.31 11.00
N LEU A 85 7.80 -12.31 10.62
CA LEU A 85 8.23 -12.55 9.25
C LEU A 85 8.66 -14.00 9.10
N LEU A 86 8.14 -14.65 8.08
CA LEU A 86 8.40 -16.06 7.77
C LEU A 86 9.06 -16.19 6.39
N SER A 87 10.06 -17.02 6.28
CA SER A 87 10.66 -17.40 4.99
C SER A 87 9.63 -18.12 4.10
N PRO A 88 9.92 -18.35 2.80
CA PRO A 88 9.08 -19.18 1.93
C PRO A 88 8.86 -20.61 2.44
N PHE A 89 9.76 -21.09 3.32
CA PHE A 89 9.70 -22.42 3.96
C PHE A 89 9.02 -22.38 5.34
N ASN A 90 8.32 -21.29 5.70
CA ASN A 90 7.67 -21.08 6.99
C ASN A 90 8.61 -21.06 8.21
N GLN A 91 9.88 -20.82 8.00
CA GLN A 91 10.84 -20.59 9.10
C GLN A 91 10.74 -19.14 9.56
N ILE A 92 10.81 -18.92 10.87
CA ILE A 92 10.78 -17.57 11.43
C ILE A 92 12.10 -16.86 11.07
N ILE A 93 11.97 -15.77 10.29
CA ILE A 93 13.10 -14.87 10.00
C ILE A 93 13.26 -13.88 11.17
N THR A 94 12.16 -13.30 11.62
CA THR A 94 12.15 -12.42 12.80
C THR A 94 10.76 -12.38 13.42
N LYS A 95 10.73 -12.15 14.72
CA LYS A 95 9.51 -11.93 15.50
C LYS A 95 9.70 -10.67 16.35
N VAL A 96 8.81 -9.74 16.19
CA VAL A 96 8.84 -8.45 16.87
C VAL A 96 7.58 -8.33 17.71
N ILE A 97 7.73 -8.06 19.00
CA ILE A 97 6.62 -7.80 19.93
C ILE A 97 6.81 -6.40 20.48
N VAL A 98 5.81 -5.56 20.37
CA VAL A 98 5.77 -4.22 20.92
C VAL A 98 4.62 -4.14 21.92
N ASN A 99 4.94 -3.85 23.16
CA ASN A 99 3.99 -3.59 24.23
C ASN A 99 3.85 -2.05 24.45
N ASP A 100 2.75 -1.61 25.01
CA ASP A 100 2.53 -0.18 25.30
C ASP A 100 3.57 0.37 26.28
N GLU A 101 4.10 -0.47 27.19
CA GLU A 101 5.13 -0.12 28.17
C GLU A 101 6.56 -0.06 27.63
N ALA A 102 6.76 -0.17 26.31
CA ALA A 102 8.05 0.00 25.65
C ALA A 102 9.04 -1.18 25.64
N VAL A 103 8.62 -2.38 25.96
CA VAL A 103 9.49 -3.56 25.85
C VAL A 103 9.44 -4.06 24.40
N PHE A 104 10.59 -3.97 23.75
CA PHE A 104 10.82 -4.54 22.44
C PHE A 104 11.52 -5.89 22.62
N GLU A 105 10.80 -6.97 22.43
CA GLU A 105 11.38 -8.30 22.39
C GLU A 105 11.60 -8.72 20.93
N ASN A 106 12.86 -8.83 20.54
CA ASN A 106 13.25 -9.48 19.32
C ASN A 106 13.85 -10.83 19.62
N LEU A 107 13.15 -11.86 19.21
CA LEU A 107 13.54 -13.24 19.51
C LEU A 107 14.61 -13.81 18.58
N ASN A 108 15.04 -13.06 17.57
CA ASN A 108 16.03 -13.57 16.62
C ASN A 108 17.22 -12.62 16.49
N HIS A 109 18.31 -12.92 17.21
CA HIS A 109 19.55 -12.15 17.20
C HIS A 109 20.35 -12.24 15.89
N GLU A 110 19.99 -13.19 15.00
CA GLU A 110 20.76 -13.44 13.77
C GLU A 110 20.58 -12.40 12.68
N ASN A 111 19.53 -11.55 12.75
CA ASN A 111 19.19 -10.56 11.72
C ASN A 111 19.14 -9.13 12.29
N GLU A 112 20.25 -8.63 12.82
CA GLU A 112 20.33 -7.28 13.37
C GLU A 112 19.89 -6.17 12.39
N GLU A 113 20.14 -6.35 11.09
CA GLU A 113 19.74 -5.39 10.05
C GLU A 113 18.22 -5.28 9.95
N ILE A 114 17.50 -6.42 9.96
CA ILE A 114 16.03 -6.44 9.94
C ILE A 114 15.46 -5.83 11.21
N ASN A 115 16.11 -6.08 12.35
CA ASN A 115 15.70 -5.57 13.65
C ASN A 115 15.82 -4.04 13.76
N LYS A 116 16.81 -3.44 13.10
CA LYS A 116 16.95 -1.98 13.02
C LYS A 116 15.82 -1.36 12.24
N ILE A 117 15.30 -2.02 11.20
CA ILE A 117 14.21 -1.55 10.37
C ILE A 117 12.86 -1.71 11.09
N LEU A 118 12.63 -2.91 11.66
CA LEU A 118 11.41 -3.21 12.41
C LEU A 118 11.55 -2.79 13.87
N ASN A 119 11.95 -1.54 14.09
CA ASN A 119 12.04 -0.96 15.41
C ASN A 119 10.65 -0.54 15.94
N LYS A 120 10.61 -0.15 17.22
CA LYS A 120 9.37 0.26 17.89
C LYS A 120 8.61 1.33 17.14
N THR A 121 9.29 2.36 16.66
CA THR A 121 8.66 3.48 15.93
C THR A 121 8.01 2.99 14.65
N THR A 122 8.72 2.22 13.83
CA THR A 122 8.18 1.64 12.58
C THR A 122 6.95 0.77 12.84
N ILE A 123 6.98 -0.05 13.89
CA ILE A 123 5.85 -0.91 14.25
C ILE A 123 4.64 -0.09 14.71
N GLN A 124 4.85 0.96 15.51
CA GLN A 124 3.77 1.85 15.94
C GLN A 124 3.14 2.63 14.77
N GLU A 125 3.96 3.12 13.84
CA GLU A 125 3.48 3.79 12.63
C GLU A 125 2.72 2.83 11.72
N LEU A 126 3.23 1.62 11.52
CA LEU A 126 2.52 0.56 10.78
C LEU A 126 1.18 0.21 11.41
N LYS A 127 1.11 0.11 12.74
CA LYS A 127 -0.14 -0.10 13.47
C LYS A 127 -1.15 0.97 13.09
N ARG A 128 -0.78 2.23 13.20
CA ARG A 128 -1.65 3.36 12.86
C ARG A 128 -2.18 3.25 11.45
N ILE A 129 -1.31 2.94 10.50
CA ILE A 129 -1.66 2.80 9.10
C ILE A 129 -2.59 1.62 8.86
N LEU A 130 -2.28 0.45 9.40
CA LEU A 130 -3.09 -0.76 9.21
C LEU A 130 -4.51 -0.62 9.78
N TYR A 131 -4.68 0.17 10.86
CA TYR A 131 -5.98 0.35 11.52
C TYR A 131 -6.80 1.55 11.05
N SER A 132 -6.25 2.38 10.18
CA SER A 132 -6.96 3.54 9.64
C SER A 132 -7.90 3.15 8.51
N LYS A 133 -9.03 3.87 8.43
CA LYS A 133 -10.00 3.76 7.34
C LYS A 133 -9.78 4.89 6.35
N TYR A 134 -9.41 4.57 5.14
CA TYR A 134 -9.02 5.53 4.13
C TYR A 134 -10.22 5.98 3.30
N LYS A 135 -10.28 7.28 3.02
CA LYS A 135 -11.26 7.88 2.10
C LYS A 135 -10.66 8.18 0.72
N LEU A 136 -9.35 8.32 0.68
CA LEU A 136 -8.59 8.68 -0.53
C LEU A 136 -7.50 7.63 -0.80
N ALA A 137 -7.21 7.43 -2.09
CA ALA A 137 -6.14 6.56 -2.56
C ALA A 137 -5.64 7.08 -3.92
N PRO A 138 -4.33 7.01 -4.23
CA PRO A 138 -3.20 6.59 -3.38
C PRO A 138 -2.76 7.65 -2.36
N LEU A 139 -1.90 7.26 -1.42
CA LEU A 139 -1.43 8.13 -0.33
C LEU A 139 0.04 7.88 -0.04
N THR A 140 0.80 8.96 0.16
CA THR A 140 2.16 8.95 0.70
C THR A 140 2.18 9.65 2.04
N ILE A 141 2.68 8.99 3.09
CA ILE A 141 2.79 9.52 4.44
C ILE A 141 4.27 9.71 4.74
N LYS A 142 4.67 10.93 5.03
CA LYS A 142 6.04 11.26 5.46
C LYS A 142 6.13 11.16 6.97
N THR A 143 6.95 10.24 7.45
CA THR A 143 7.24 10.07 8.87
C THR A 143 8.63 10.59 9.22
N ARG A 144 9.05 10.46 10.47
CA ARG A 144 10.40 10.86 10.89
C ARG A 144 11.48 9.91 10.37
N CYS A 145 11.14 8.66 10.14
CA CYS A 145 12.12 7.63 9.74
C CYS A 145 12.09 7.34 8.24
N CYS A 146 10.97 7.50 7.59
CA CYS A 146 10.77 6.92 6.27
C CYS A 146 9.56 7.52 5.55
N ASP A 147 9.46 7.28 4.25
CA ASP A 147 8.27 7.54 3.46
C ASP A 147 7.44 6.25 3.38
N ILE A 148 6.14 6.35 3.65
CA ILE A 148 5.21 5.23 3.61
C ILE A 148 4.20 5.45 2.48
N LEU A 149 4.25 4.56 1.48
CA LEU A 149 3.40 4.62 0.29
C LEU A 149 2.28 3.59 0.41
N ILE A 150 1.03 4.02 0.22
CA ILE A 150 -0.14 3.17 0.15
C ILE A 150 -0.78 3.41 -1.20
N ASN A 151 -0.56 2.52 -2.15
CA ASN A 151 -0.99 2.69 -3.53
C ASN A 151 -2.00 1.65 -4.01
N GLU A 152 -2.24 0.60 -3.24
CA GLU A 152 -3.27 -0.40 -3.50
C GLU A 152 -4.16 -0.59 -2.28
N PHE A 153 -5.48 -0.72 -2.53
CA PHE A 153 -6.48 -0.79 -1.47
C PHE A 153 -7.52 -1.86 -1.77
N PHE A 154 -8.07 -2.44 -0.70
CA PHE A 154 -9.34 -3.15 -0.76
C PHE A 154 -10.46 -2.16 -0.50
N GLN A 155 -11.49 -2.18 -1.32
CA GLN A 155 -12.69 -1.40 -1.08
C GLN A 155 -13.60 -2.15 -0.09
N SER A 156 -14.14 -1.45 0.90
CA SER A 156 -15.14 -2.05 1.79
C SER A 156 -16.39 -2.46 1.02
N LYS A 157 -17.14 -3.45 1.53
CA LYS A 157 -18.42 -3.88 0.93
C LYS A 157 -19.41 -2.72 0.80
N GLU A 158 -19.38 -1.79 1.73
CA GLU A 158 -20.24 -0.60 1.76
C GLU A 158 -19.72 0.54 0.87
N LYS A 159 -18.55 0.38 0.24
CA LYS A 159 -17.89 1.38 -0.62
C LYS A 159 -17.62 2.74 0.07
N THR A 160 -17.65 2.78 1.39
CA THR A 160 -17.51 4.02 2.17
C THR A 160 -16.09 4.31 2.58
N PHE A 161 -15.23 3.30 2.64
CA PHE A 161 -13.81 3.43 2.99
C PHE A 161 -12.96 2.35 2.33
N PHE A 162 -11.65 2.58 2.39
CA PHE A 162 -10.65 1.68 1.85
C PHE A 162 -9.76 1.14 2.98
N THR A 163 -9.27 -0.08 2.81
CA THR A 163 -8.22 -0.67 3.66
C THR A 163 -6.97 -0.91 2.83
N PRO A 164 -5.76 -0.71 3.36
CA PRO A 164 -4.54 -0.96 2.60
C PRO A 164 -4.48 -2.39 2.11
N LYS A 165 -4.10 -2.56 0.84
CA LYS A 165 -3.75 -3.86 0.25
C LYS A 165 -2.25 -3.99 0.10
N LYS A 166 -1.58 -2.87 -0.23
CA LYS A 166 -0.13 -2.82 -0.37
C LYS A 166 0.41 -1.59 0.32
N ILE A 167 1.37 -1.79 1.20
CA ILE A 167 2.10 -0.76 1.92
C ILE A 167 3.57 -0.92 1.58
N THR A 168 4.23 0.17 1.18
CA THR A 168 5.68 0.20 0.96
C THR A 168 6.29 1.24 1.89
N ILE A 169 7.30 0.86 2.66
CA ILE A 169 8.08 1.72 3.53
C ILE A 169 9.43 1.88 2.88
N GLU A 170 9.83 3.10 2.62
CA GLU A 170 11.07 3.44 1.92
C GLU A 170 11.94 4.35 2.76
N GLN A 171 13.21 4.02 2.85
CA GLN A 171 14.28 4.83 3.40
C GLN A 171 15.56 4.57 2.59
N ASP A 172 16.55 5.45 2.66
CA ASP A 172 17.78 5.40 1.82
C ASP A 172 18.46 4.02 1.76
N GLN A 173 18.37 3.23 2.80
CA GLN A 173 19.07 1.94 2.91
C GLN A 173 18.14 0.72 2.85
N PHE A 174 16.84 0.90 2.90
CA PHE A 174 15.91 -0.22 2.83
C PHE A 174 14.56 0.11 2.18
N GLN A 175 13.92 -0.92 1.66
CA GLN A 175 12.54 -0.89 1.20
C GLN A 175 11.81 -2.13 1.72
N LEU A 176 10.76 -1.92 2.52
CA LEU A 176 9.87 -2.99 2.97
C LEU A 176 8.51 -2.85 2.29
N THR A 177 8.10 -3.87 1.55
CA THR A 177 6.76 -3.95 0.96
C THR A 177 5.94 -5.03 1.65
N LEU A 178 4.76 -4.67 2.15
CA LEU A 178 3.76 -5.57 2.69
C LEU A 178 2.57 -5.66 1.74
N ILE A 179 2.16 -6.88 1.40
CA ILE A 179 0.98 -7.15 0.57
C ILE A 179 0.02 -7.95 1.43
N LEU A 180 -1.09 -7.33 1.83
CA LEU A 180 -2.09 -7.92 2.70
C LEU A 180 -3.00 -8.87 1.90
N ASN A 181 -3.42 -9.94 2.53
CA ASN A 181 -4.48 -10.80 2.00
C ASN A 181 -5.84 -10.26 2.46
N SER A 182 -6.83 -10.35 1.59
CA SER A 182 -8.24 -10.03 1.91
C SER A 182 -8.85 -11.10 2.80
#